data_3d038c34feea7926ec721aff42e3d54d
#
_entry.id   3d038c34feea7926ec721aff42e3d54d
#
_cell.length_a   1.000
_cell.length_b   1.000
_cell.length_c   1.000
_cell.angle_alpha   90.00
_cell.angle_beta   90.00
_cell.angle_gamma   90.00
#
_symmetry.space_group_name_H-M   'P 1'
#
loop_
_entity.id
_entity.type
_entity.pdbx_description
1 polymer ?
#
loop_
_entity_poly.entity_id
_entity_poly.type
_entity_poly.pdbx_seq_one_letter_code
_entity_poly.pdbx_strand_id
1 'polypeptide(L)'
;MYTNAMARGARTLPTCAALARGFTLIEMVMVIALIGIVMGVVGNYAFQRFNQGKYDAGKLGVKSLSGKVEMYVVQNGQPPQGLHDLVTRPSGAQDWNGPYAKESDLKDPFGHPYLYKAPGDHGEFDVIFYGKDGKPGGDGLDKDVGNWQ
;
A
#
# COMPACT_ATOMS: atom_id res chain seq x y z
N MET A 1 -78.16 52.92 26.00
CA MET A 1 -77.57 51.55 25.91
C MET A 1 -76.24 51.64 25.21
N TYR A 2 -75.16 51.49 25.93
CA TYR A 2 -73.81 51.69 25.45
C TYR A 2 -73.24 50.34 24.99
N THR A 3 -72.81 50.25 23.71
CA THR A 3 -72.04 49.14 23.20
C THR A 3 -70.59 49.56 23.03
N ASN A 4 -69.77 48.99 23.87
CA ASN A 4 -68.35 49.23 23.95
C ASN A 4 -67.62 48.26 22.97
N ALA A 5 -67.03 48.77 21.85
CA ALA A 5 -66.24 48.02 20.89
C ALA A 5 -64.75 48.02 21.34
N MET A 6 -64.31 46.91 21.89
CA MET A 6 -62.86 46.69 22.17
C MET A 6 -62.05 46.49 20.91
N ALA A 7 -61.23 47.48 20.61
CA ALA A 7 -60.17 47.32 19.54
C ALA A 7 -59.08 46.44 20.07
N ARG A 8 -58.90 45.25 19.46
CA ARG A 8 -57.72 44.37 19.61
C ARG A 8 -56.55 44.93 18.86
N GLY A 9 -55.61 45.52 19.57
CA GLY A 9 -54.31 45.91 18.99
C GLY A 9 -53.49 44.66 18.60
N ALA A 10 -53.28 44.49 17.32
CA ALA A 10 -52.37 43.49 16.78
C ALA A 10 -50.93 43.93 17.07
N ARG A 11 -50.27 43.22 17.99
CA ARG A 11 -48.82 43.35 18.19
C ARG A 11 -48.09 42.68 17.05
N THR A 12 -47.54 43.46 16.14
CA THR A 12 -46.57 42.99 15.14
C THR A 12 -45.23 42.73 15.83
N LEU A 13 -44.83 41.45 15.90
CA LEU A 13 -43.49 41.07 16.36
C LEU A 13 -42.47 41.49 15.29
N PRO A 14 -41.31 42.07 15.67
CA PRO A 14 -40.27 42.38 14.73
C PRO A 14 -39.70 41.07 14.21
N THR A 15 -39.82 40.82 12.92
CA THR A 15 -39.12 39.71 12.22
C THR A 15 -37.66 40.11 12.15
N CYS A 16 -36.80 39.50 12.99
CA CYS A 16 -35.37 39.58 12.81
C CYS A 16 -35.01 38.91 11.50
N ALA A 17 -34.88 39.67 10.43
CA ALA A 17 -34.26 39.21 9.17
C ALA A 17 -32.80 38.91 9.49
N ALA A 18 -32.46 37.64 9.70
CA ALA A 18 -31.10 37.20 9.75
C ALA A 18 -30.49 37.48 8.38
N LEU A 19 -29.55 38.43 8.32
CA LEU A 19 -28.76 38.73 7.12
C LEU A 19 -27.95 37.46 6.78
N ALA A 20 -28.45 36.66 5.84
CA ALA A 20 -27.70 35.56 5.25
C ALA A 20 -26.49 36.17 4.51
N ARG A 21 -25.34 36.13 5.15
CA ARG A 21 -24.09 36.52 4.50
C ARG A 21 -23.74 35.42 3.49
N GLY A 22 -23.87 35.73 2.22
CA GLY A 22 -23.36 34.87 1.14
C GLY A 22 -21.84 34.91 1.10
N PHE A 23 -21.21 33.80 0.69
CA PHE A 23 -19.78 33.75 0.44
C PHE A 23 -19.39 34.66 -0.73
N THR A 24 -18.26 35.36 -0.61
CA THR A 24 -17.71 36.16 -1.69
C THR A 24 -16.91 35.27 -2.66
N LEU A 25 -16.82 35.68 -3.92
CA LEU A 25 -16.02 34.95 -4.92
C LEU A 25 -14.55 34.85 -4.50
N ILE A 26 -13.99 35.90 -3.90
CA ILE A 26 -12.59 35.92 -3.43
C ILE A 26 -12.40 34.93 -2.28
N GLU A 27 -13.37 34.77 -1.39
CA GLU A 27 -13.30 33.81 -0.27
C GLU A 27 -13.24 32.38 -0.80
N MET A 28 -14.04 32.04 -1.83
CA MET A 28 -13.97 30.75 -2.49
C MET A 28 -12.61 30.50 -3.17
N VAL A 29 -12.06 31.51 -3.85
CA VAL A 29 -10.74 31.40 -4.49
C VAL A 29 -9.65 31.17 -3.45
N MET A 30 -9.69 31.89 -2.32
CA MET A 30 -8.71 31.68 -1.23
C MET A 30 -8.80 30.28 -0.63
N VAL A 31 -10.02 29.76 -0.44
CA VAL A 31 -10.22 28.40 0.09
C VAL A 31 -9.68 27.34 -0.85
N ILE A 32 -9.97 27.41 -2.15
CA ILE A 32 -9.43 26.40 -3.10
C ILE A 32 -7.91 26.51 -3.25
N ALA A 33 -7.34 27.73 -3.17
CA ALA A 33 -5.90 27.92 -3.18
C ALA A 33 -5.24 27.28 -1.93
N LEU A 34 -5.83 27.48 -0.75
CA LEU A 34 -5.35 26.88 0.50
C LEU A 34 -5.42 25.34 0.45
N ILE A 35 -6.55 24.79 -0.03
CA ILE A 35 -6.71 23.35 -0.19
C ILE A 35 -5.64 22.81 -1.15
N GLY A 36 -5.37 23.48 -2.27
CA GLY A 36 -4.34 23.10 -3.21
C GLY A 36 -2.94 22.99 -2.59
N ILE A 37 -2.56 23.98 -1.78
CA ILE A 37 -1.28 23.98 -1.06
C ILE A 37 -1.20 22.80 -0.06
N VAL A 38 -2.24 22.64 0.76
CA VAL A 38 -2.30 21.55 1.76
C VAL A 38 -2.22 20.19 1.09
N MET A 39 -3.00 19.97 0.02
CA MET A 39 -3.01 18.70 -0.72
C MET A 39 -1.66 18.39 -1.37
N GLY A 40 -0.93 19.41 -1.85
CA GLY A 40 0.42 19.23 -2.37
C GLY A 40 1.41 18.69 -1.35
N VAL A 41 1.38 19.21 -0.12
CA VAL A 41 2.26 18.76 0.97
C VAL A 41 1.86 17.38 1.47
N VAL A 42 0.57 17.18 1.77
CA VAL A 42 0.03 15.92 2.31
C VAL A 42 0.17 14.78 1.30
N GLY A 43 -0.08 15.06 0.01
CA GLY A 43 0.02 14.06 -1.06
C GLY A 43 1.44 13.50 -1.20
N ASN A 44 2.46 14.36 -1.18
CA ASN A 44 3.86 13.92 -1.25
C ASN A 44 4.25 13.04 -0.04
N TYR A 45 3.86 13.45 1.16
CA TYR A 45 4.12 12.68 2.38
C TYR A 45 3.44 11.30 2.35
N ALA A 46 2.17 11.27 1.96
CA ALA A 46 1.42 10.01 1.86
C ALA A 46 2.04 9.06 0.83
N PHE A 47 2.49 9.58 -0.32
CA PHE A 47 3.15 8.78 -1.36
C PHE A 47 4.47 8.16 -0.88
N GLN A 48 5.29 8.91 -0.14
CA GLN A 48 6.52 8.38 0.45
C GLN A 48 6.24 7.28 1.47
N ARG A 49 5.25 7.46 2.35
CA ARG A 49 4.84 6.43 3.32
C ARG A 49 4.28 5.18 2.66
N PHE A 50 3.53 5.32 1.58
CA PHE A 50 3.02 4.20 0.79
C PHE A 50 4.16 3.38 0.18
N ASN A 51 5.17 4.02 -0.41
CA ASN A 51 6.34 3.34 -0.95
C ASN A 51 7.17 2.66 0.14
N GLN A 52 7.30 3.27 1.31
CA GLN A 52 7.96 2.64 2.46
C GLN A 52 7.23 1.36 2.88
N GLY A 53 5.90 1.40 2.97
CA GLY A 53 5.09 0.22 3.27
C GLY A 53 5.26 -0.91 2.26
N LYS A 54 5.35 -0.59 0.96
CA LYS A 54 5.66 -1.57 -0.09
C LYS A 54 7.05 -2.16 0.07
N TYR A 55 8.06 -1.35 0.38
CA TYR A 55 9.42 -1.83 0.61
C TYR A 55 9.49 -2.80 1.80
N ASP A 56 8.83 -2.46 2.91
CA ASP A 56 8.76 -3.35 4.08
C ASP A 56 8.01 -4.64 3.78
N ALA A 57 6.95 -4.59 2.98
CA ALA A 57 6.25 -5.78 2.50
C ALA A 57 7.13 -6.63 1.56
N GLY A 58 7.99 -6.01 0.72
CA GLY A 58 8.98 -6.72 -0.10
C GLY A 58 9.97 -7.52 0.74
N LYS A 59 10.48 -6.93 1.83
CA LYS A 59 11.36 -7.64 2.79
C LYS A 59 10.66 -8.84 3.44
N LEU A 60 9.40 -8.68 3.82
CA LEU A 60 8.61 -9.78 4.35
C LEU A 60 8.37 -10.88 3.32
N GLY A 61 8.23 -10.49 2.05
CA GLY A 61 8.14 -11.42 0.92
C GLY A 61 9.38 -12.31 0.78
N VAL A 62 10.59 -11.75 0.92
CA VAL A 62 11.85 -12.54 0.94
C VAL A 62 11.80 -13.60 2.03
N LYS A 63 11.47 -13.24 3.28
CA LYS A 63 11.37 -14.18 4.40
C LYS A 63 10.32 -15.26 4.16
N SER A 64 9.16 -14.86 3.63
CA SER A 64 8.08 -15.79 3.30
C SER A 64 8.48 -16.79 2.22
N LEU A 65 9.10 -16.32 1.13
CA LEU A 65 9.58 -17.18 0.05
C LEU A 65 10.70 -18.11 0.53
N SER A 66 11.64 -17.61 1.32
CA SER A 66 12.72 -18.45 1.90
C SER A 66 12.15 -19.59 2.72
N GLY A 67 11.17 -19.35 3.59
CA GLY A 67 10.52 -20.42 4.33
C GLY A 67 9.79 -21.44 3.45
N LYS A 68 9.23 -21.00 2.30
CA LYS A 68 8.61 -21.92 1.32
C LYS A 68 9.65 -22.75 0.57
N VAL A 69 10.80 -22.15 0.24
CA VAL A 69 11.94 -22.90 -0.34
C VAL A 69 12.49 -23.92 0.64
N GLU A 70 12.66 -23.55 1.91
CA GLU A 70 13.08 -24.47 2.98
C GLU A 70 12.10 -25.65 3.11
N MET A 71 10.79 -25.39 3.09
CA MET A 71 9.78 -26.43 3.12
C MET A 71 9.90 -27.37 1.90
N TYR A 72 10.16 -26.81 0.72
CA TYR A 72 10.41 -27.60 -0.48
C TYR A 72 11.65 -28.47 -0.32
N VAL A 73 12.78 -27.92 0.20
CA VAL A 73 14.03 -28.67 0.45
C VAL A 73 13.81 -29.81 1.42
N VAL A 74 13.10 -29.59 2.51
CA VAL A 74 12.78 -30.65 3.51
C VAL A 74 12.03 -31.81 2.88
N GLN A 75 11.12 -31.56 1.94
CA GLN A 75 10.31 -32.60 1.32
C GLN A 75 10.96 -33.25 0.10
N ASN A 76 11.74 -32.50 -0.68
CA ASN A 76 12.30 -32.98 -1.95
C ASN A 76 13.83 -33.27 -1.86
N GLY A 77 14.47 -32.94 -0.72
CA GLY A 77 15.88 -33.23 -0.47
C GLY A 77 16.89 -32.30 -1.13
N GLN A 78 16.42 -31.35 -1.97
CA GLN A 78 17.26 -30.37 -2.67
C GLN A 78 16.47 -29.10 -2.98
N PRO A 79 17.15 -27.94 -3.14
CA PRO A 79 16.50 -26.70 -3.52
C PRO A 79 15.81 -26.78 -4.88
N PRO A 80 14.70 -26.03 -5.09
CA PRO A 80 14.06 -25.95 -6.40
C PRO A 80 15.00 -25.30 -7.41
N GLN A 81 14.87 -25.63 -8.71
CA GLN A 81 15.65 -25.00 -9.77
C GLN A 81 15.24 -23.53 -10.02
N GLY A 82 14.01 -23.18 -9.65
CA GLY A 82 13.48 -21.83 -9.72
C GLY A 82 12.26 -21.66 -8.85
N LEU A 83 11.89 -20.42 -8.53
CA LEU A 83 10.71 -20.14 -7.69
C LEU A 83 9.41 -20.68 -8.28
N HIS A 84 9.35 -20.90 -9.58
CA HIS A 84 8.17 -21.46 -10.24
C HIS A 84 7.89 -22.92 -9.81
N ASP A 85 8.92 -23.65 -9.40
CA ASP A 85 8.78 -25.01 -8.87
C ASP A 85 8.01 -25.07 -7.53
N LEU A 86 7.87 -23.91 -6.86
CA LEU A 86 7.02 -23.78 -5.68
C LEU A 86 5.52 -23.71 -6.03
N VAL A 87 5.21 -23.32 -7.25
CA VAL A 87 3.83 -23.13 -7.73
C VAL A 87 3.36 -24.32 -8.53
N THR A 88 4.23 -24.81 -9.41
CA THR A 88 3.91 -25.91 -10.35
C THR A 88 4.89 -27.05 -10.14
N ARG A 89 4.37 -28.28 -10.16
CA ARG A 89 5.17 -29.48 -10.00
C ARG A 89 6.23 -29.60 -11.12
N PRO A 90 7.53 -29.62 -10.79
CA PRO A 90 8.57 -29.81 -11.79
C PRO A 90 8.55 -31.23 -12.36
N SER A 91 9.00 -31.36 -13.62
CA SER A 91 9.11 -32.65 -14.28
C SER A 91 10.08 -33.55 -13.53
N GLY A 92 9.63 -34.76 -13.13
CA GLY A 92 10.48 -35.74 -12.43
C GLY A 92 10.47 -35.64 -10.88
N ALA A 93 9.84 -34.66 -10.30
CA ALA A 93 9.68 -34.60 -8.85
C ALA A 93 8.65 -35.66 -8.37
N GLN A 94 9.11 -36.72 -7.68
CA GLN A 94 8.22 -37.78 -7.19
C GLN A 94 7.48 -37.38 -5.92
N ASP A 95 8.14 -36.68 -5.01
CA ASP A 95 7.65 -36.36 -3.67
C ASP A 95 7.12 -34.91 -3.54
N TRP A 96 6.88 -34.23 -4.67
CA TRP A 96 6.35 -32.88 -4.67
C TRP A 96 4.92 -32.82 -4.12
N ASN A 97 4.75 -32.19 -2.98
CA ASN A 97 3.48 -32.10 -2.25
C ASN A 97 2.94 -30.65 -2.17
N GLY A 98 3.25 -29.84 -3.22
CA GLY A 98 2.78 -28.46 -3.33
C GLY A 98 1.36 -28.33 -3.86
N PRO A 99 0.91 -27.10 -4.21
CA PRO A 99 1.74 -25.88 -4.34
C PRO A 99 2.17 -25.29 -3.00
N TYR A 100 3.44 -24.87 -2.90
CA TYR A 100 4.02 -24.21 -1.72
C TYR A 100 3.81 -22.70 -1.76
N ALA A 101 3.65 -22.12 -2.94
CA ALA A 101 3.45 -20.71 -3.18
C ALA A 101 2.36 -20.48 -4.24
N LYS A 102 1.85 -19.25 -4.30
CA LYS A 102 1.01 -18.78 -5.40
C LYS A 102 1.89 -17.99 -6.38
N GLU A 103 1.46 -17.90 -7.64
CA GLU A 103 2.12 -17.10 -8.67
C GLU A 103 2.30 -15.63 -8.24
N SER A 104 1.30 -15.08 -7.51
CA SER A 104 1.37 -13.74 -6.94
C SER A 104 2.49 -13.54 -5.93
N ASP A 105 2.92 -14.61 -5.25
CA ASP A 105 3.93 -14.53 -4.20
C ASP A 105 5.34 -14.44 -4.78
N LEU A 106 5.49 -14.75 -6.07
CA LEU A 106 6.77 -14.67 -6.79
C LEU A 106 7.14 -13.25 -7.22
N LYS A 107 6.22 -12.30 -7.05
CA LYS A 107 6.43 -10.88 -7.36
C LYS A 107 6.39 -10.05 -6.09
N ASP A 108 7.25 -9.03 -6.08
CA ASP A 108 7.30 -8.07 -5.02
C ASP A 108 6.12 -7.05 -5.09
N PRO A 109 5.90 -6.21 -4.07
CA PRO A 109 4.84 -5.20 -4.08
C PRO A 109 5.00 -4.09 -5.12
N PHE A 110 6.15 -3.98 -5.78
CA PHE A 110 6.38 -3.04 -6.89
C PHE A 110 6.13 -3.69 -8.25
N GLY A 111 5.94 -5.04 -8.28
CA GLY A 111 5.61 -5.81 -9.48
C GLY A 111 6.81 -6.51 -10.13
N HIS A 112 8.02 -6.43 -9.54
CA HIS A 112 9.20 -7.12 -10.02
C HIS A 112 9.25 -8.56 -9.47
N PRO A 113 9.83 -9.52 -10.20
CA PRO A 113 10.06 -10.86 -9.67
C PRO A 113 11.14 -10.82 -8.59
N TYR A 114 11.00 -11.63 -7.55
CA TYR A 114 12.12 -11.92 -6.65
C TYR A 114 13.20 -12.67 -7.40
N LEU A 115 14.49 -12.31 -7.19
CA LEU A 115 15.59 -13.08 -7.73
C LEU A 115 15.79 -14.32 -6.87
N TYR A 116 16.04 -15.44 -7.52
CA TYR A 116 16.37 -16.71 -6.89
C TYR A 116 17.64 -17.29 -7.49
N LYS A 117 18.51 -17.84 -6.64
CA LYS A 117 19.74 -18.51 -7.05
C LYS A 117 19.95 -19.74 -6.19
N ALA A 118 20.16 -20.89 -6.79
CA ALA A 118 20.59 -22.13 -6.15
C ALA A 118 21.66 -22.81 -7.03
N PRO A 119 22.84 -23.13 -6.49
CA PRO A 119 23.31 -22.78 -5.15
C PRO A 119 23.48 -21.28 -4.97
N GLY A 120 23.20 -20.77 -3.75
CA GLY A 120 23.34 -19.36 -3.40
C GLY A 120 24.81 -18.94 -3.22
N ASP A 121 25.06 -17.64 -3.19
CA ASP A 121 26.35 -17.07 -2.83
C ASP A 121 26.53 -16.96 -1.31
N HIS A 122 25.42 -16.95 -0.55
CA HIS A 122 25.38 -16.77 0.89
C HIS A 122 24.89 -18.02 1.65
N GLY A 123 24.43 -19.03 0.92
CA GLY A 123 23.93 -20.27 1.51
C GLY A 123 23.54 -21.30 0.46
N GLU A 124 22.69 -22.25 0.84
CA GLU A 124 22.18 -23.28 -0.06
C GLU A 124 21.37 -22.66 -1.21
N PHE A 125 20.69 -21.57 -0.92
CA PHE A 125 19.98 -20.75 -1.90
C PHE A 125 19.90 -19.29 -1.44
N ASP A 126 19.78 -18.37 -2.40
CA ASP A 126 19.54 -16.95 -2.18
C ASP A 126 18.19 -16.54 -2.76
N VAL A 127 17.41 -15.78 -1.98
CA VAL A 127 16.21 -15.06 -2.44
C VAL A 127 16.46 -13.57 -2.22
N ILE A 128 16.34 -12.78 -3.28
CA ILE A 128 16.70 -11.36 -3.25
C ILE A 128 15.53 -10.50 -3.74
N PHE A 129 15.27 -9.44 -3.00
CA PHE A 129 14.41 -8.32 -3.35
C PHE A 129 15.27 -7.13 -3.73
N TYR A 130 15.13 -6.62 -4.95
CA TYR A 130 15.92 -5.51 -5.51
C TYR A 130 15.31 -4.13 -5.25
N GLY A 131 14.62 -3.96 -4.11
CA GLY A 131 14.05 -2.68 -3.78
C GLY A 131 12.95 -2.21 -4.73
N LYS A 132 12.73 -0.92 -4.76
CA LYS A 132 11.66 -0.29 -5.54
C LYS A 132 11.95 -0.26 -7.03
N ASP A 133 13.20 -0.08 -7.42
CA ASP A 133 13.60 0.07 -8.84
C ASP A 133 13.82 -1.28 -9.56
N GLY A 134 13.84 -2.40 -8.80
CA GLY A 134 14.01 -3.74 -9.33
C GLY A 134 15.39 -4.02 -9.96
N LYS A 135 16.42 -3.28 -9.51
CA LYS A 135 17.80 -3.39 -10.05
C LYS A 135 18.79 -3.68 -8.93
N PRO A 136 19.90 -4.40 -9.22
CA PRO A 136 20.95 -4.66 -8.24
C PRO A 136 21.57 -3.38 -7.70
N GLY A 137 21.74 -3.30 -6.37
CA GLY A 137 22.33 -2.16 -5.67
C GLY A 137 21.29 -1.12 -5.27
N GLY A 138 21.75 0.11 -4.95
CA GLY A 138 20.89 1.21 -4.54
C GLY A 138 20.87 1.47 -3.05
N ASP A 139 20.24 2.59 -2.67
CA ASP A 139 20.10 3.08 -1.31
C ASP A 139 18.64 3.36 -0.95
N GLY A 140 18.34 3.42 0.34
CA GLY A 140 17.00 3.74 0.84
C GLY A 140 15.95 2.72 0.41
N LEU A 141 14.97 3.12 -0.41
CA LEU A 141 13.93 2.24 -0.93
C LEU A 141 14.39 1.34 -2.09
N ASP A 142 15.51 1.66 -2.71
CA ASP A 142 16.09 0.87 -3.80
C ASP A 142 17.16 -0.13 -3.30
N LYS A 143 17.40 -0.16 -1.97
CA LYS A 143 18.36 -1.07 -1.37
C LYS A 143 17.92 -2.53 -1.47
N ASP A 144 18.87 -3.38 -1.88
CA ASP A 144 18.67 -4.83 -1.95
C ASP A 144 18.52 -5.48 -0.57
N VAL A 145 17.68 -6.49 -0.49
CA VAL A 145 17.48 -7.31 0.71
C VAL A 145 17.47 -8.79 0.33
N GLY A 146 18.41 -9.54 0.93
CA GLY A 146 18.48 -11.00 0.76
C GLY A 146 18.01 -11.75 2.01
N ASN A 147 17.79 -13.05 1.84
CA ASN A 147 17.35 -13.93 2.93
C ASN A 147 18.41 -14.17 4.02
N TRP A 148 19.65 -13.80 3.79
CA TRP A 148 20.75 -13.89 4.75
C TRP A 148 20.89 -12.69 5.70
N GLN A 149 19.97 -11.68 5.61
CA GLN A 149 20.00 -10.44 6.41
C GLN A 149 19.04 -10.48 7.60
#